data_17e57d1d2e6b5e4179623048119f2991
#
_entry.id   17e57d1d2e6b5e4179623048119f2991
#
_cell.length_a   1.000
_cell.length_b   1.000
_cell.length_c   1.000
_cell.angle_alpha   90.00
_cell.angle_beta   90.00
_cell.angle_gamma   90.00
#
_symmetry.space_group_name_H-M   'P 1'
#
loop_
_entity.id
_entity.type
_entity.pdbx_description
1 polymer ?
#
loop_
_entity_poly.entity_id
_entity_poly.type
_entity_poly.pdbx_seq_one_letter_code
_entity_poly.pdbx_strand_id
1 'polypeptide(L)'
;MQKNIFVIGLDDFNLHMIQKARNAENYNIIGLLDIHYLIDSGQYRLSDMLKLAEKQLREFQGSIDAIVGYTDFPVSPMVPILCKRFQVPGPSLESVLKCEHKYWSRLEQKKAIPEHIPE
;
A
#
# COMPACT_ATOMS: atom_id res chain seq x y z
N MET A 1 12.05 -8.07 19.68
CA MET A 1 10.87 -7.21 19.51
C MET A 1 10.31 -7.39 18.12
N GLN A 2 9.01 -7.62 18.04
CA GLN A 2 8.34 -7.68 16.74
C GLN A 2 8.25 -6.28 16.12
N LYS A 3 8.46 -6.21 14.82
CA LYS A 3 8.21 -4.99 14.06
C LYS A 3 6.76 -4.93 13.65
N ASN A 4 6.21 -3.72 13.64
CA ASN A 4 4.81 -3.47 13.29
C ASN A 4 4.70 -3.13 11.80
N ILE A 5 3.96 -3.96 11.07
CA ILE A 5 3.71 -3.78 9.64
C ILE A 5 2.22 -3.52 9.46
N PHE A 6 1.89 -2.35 8.92
CA PHE A 6 0.51 -1.96 8.61
C PHE A 6 0.18 -2.33 7.18
N VAL A 7 -0.93 -3.03 7.00
CA VAL A 7 -1.40 -3.47 5.68
C VAL A 7 -2.75 -2.79 5.39
N ILE A 8 -2.77 -1.95 4.37
CA ILE A 8 -3.98 -1.21 4.00
C ILE A 8 -5.02 -2.17 3.41
N GLY A 9 -6.22 -2.16 4.01
CA GLY A 9 -7.32 -2.99 3.54
C GLY A 9 -7.12 -4.48 3.77
N LEU A 10 -6.42 -4.85 4.83
CA LEU A 10 -6.18 -6.25 5.18
C LEU A 10 -7.50 -6.96 5.47
N ASP A 11 -7.72 -8.09 4.84
CA ASP A 11 -8.83 -9.00 5.12
C ASP A 11 -8.35 -10.27 5.82
N ASP A 12 -9.28 -11.05 6.37
CA ASP A 12 -8.95 -12.24 7.14
C ASP A 12 -8.23 -13.30 6.30
N PHE A 13 -8.65 -13.47 5.05
CA PHE A 13 -7.99 -14.45 4.17
C PHE A 13 -6.52 -14.10 3.93
N ASN A 14 -6.24 -12.84 3.60
CA ASN A 14 -4.88 -12.41 3.32
C ASN A 14 -4.03 -12.36 4.60
N LEU A 15 -4.62 -12.00 5.73
CA LEU A 15 -3.91 -12.08 7.02
C LEU A 15 -3.45 -13.53 7.28
N HIS A 16 -4.35 -14.49 7.08
CA HIS A 16 -4.03 -15.90 7.26
C HIS A 16 -2.90 -16.34 6.33
N MET A 17 -2.94 -15.90 5.07
CA MET A 17 -1.88 -16.22 4.11
C MET A 17 -0.54 -15.58 4.48
N ILE A 18 -0.54 -14.34 4.93
CA ILE A 18 0.68 -13.65 5.36
C ILE A 18 1.30 -14.37 6.56
N GLN A 19 0.48 -14.81 7.51
CA GLN A 19 0.96 -15.51 8.70
C GLN A 19 1.61 -16.85 8.41
N LYS A 20 1.35 -17.42 7.23
CA LYS A 20 2.02 -18.64 6.76
C LYS A 20 3.39 -18.39 6.13
N ALA A 21 3.73 -17.14 5.86
CA ALA A 21 4.99 -16.79 5.24
C ALA A 21 6.16 -17.10 6.17
N ARG A 22 7.30 -17.39 5.57
CA ARG A 22 8.53 -17.65 6.32
C ARG A 22 8.89 -16.44 7.19
N ASN A 23 9.20 -16.68 8.45
CA ASN A 23 9.55 -15.66 9.45
C ASN A 23 8.41 -14.70 9.81
N ALA A 24 7.16 -15.03 9.48
CA ALA A 24 6.02 -14.17 9.80
C ALA A 24 5.86 -13.92 11.30
N GLU A 25 6.32 -14.85 12.14
CA GLU A 25 6.29 -14.73 13.59
C GLU A 25 7.14 -13.55 14.12
N ASN A 26 8.04 -13.02 13.30
CA ASN A 26 8.88 -11.87 13.68
C ASN A 26 8.17 -10.53 13.48
N TYR A 27 6.97 -10.54 12.91
CA TYR A 27 6.25 -9.33 12.56
C TYR A 27 4.87 -9.32 13.17
N ASN A 28 4.46 -8.14 13.63
CA ASN A 28 3.09 -7.88 14.04
C ASN A 28 2.35 -7.27 12.85
N ILE A 29 1.41 -8.01 12.28
CA ILE A 29 0.67 -7.60 11.08
C ILE A 29 -0.63 -6.93 11.52
N ILE A 30 -0.81 -5.68 11.16
CA ILE A 30 -1.91 -4.84 11.62
C ILE A 30 -2.68 -4.30 10.41
N GLY A 31 -3.99 -4.51 10.37
CA GLY A 31 -4.84 -3.93 9.34
C GLY A 31 -4.97 -2.42 9.49
N LEU A 32 -4.88 -1.71 8.39
CA LEU A 32 -5.10 -0.27 8.29
C LEU A 32 -6.26 -0.04 7.34
N LEU A 33 -7.29 0.61 7.80
CA LEU A 33 -8.58 0.78 7.13
C LEU A 33 -9.29 -0.56 6.87
N ASP A 34 -10.61 -0.54 7.02
CA ASP A 34 -11.43 -1.72 6.76
C ASP A 34 -11.54 -1.96 5.25
N ILE A 35 -11.42 -3.22 4.82
CA ILE A 35 -11.52 -3.58 3.41
C ILE A 35 -12.89 -3.20 2.82
N HIS A 36 -13.96 -3.31 3.59
CA HIS A 36 -15.30 -2.94 3.13
C HIS A 36 -15.41 -1.45 2.88
N TYR A 37 -14.79 -0.62 3.73
CA TYR A 37 -14.70 0.82 3.52
C TYR A 37 -14.01 1.14 2.19
N LEU A 38 -12.95 0.42 1.86
CA LEU A 38 -12.20 0.63 0.62
C LEU A 38 -12.96 0.13 -0.62
N ILE A 39 -13.69 -0.98 -0.50
CA ILE A 39 -14.49 -1.53 -1.59
C ILE A 39 -15.69 -0.63 -1.90
N ASP A 40 -16.36 -0.15 -0.87
CA ASP A 40 -17.52 0.74 -1.01
C ASP A 40 -17.13 2.17 -1.35
N SER A 41 -15.89 2.38 -1.72
CA SER A 41 -15.25 3.68 -1.86
C SER A 41 -15.74 4.53 -3.04
N GLY A 42 -16.68 4.04 -3.85
CA GLY A 42 -17.31 4.86 -4.90
C GLY A 42 -17.88 6.18 -4.38
N GLN A 43 -18.11 6.29 -3.06
CA GLN A 43 -18.64 7.47 -2.40
C GLN A 43 -17.59 8.25 -1.60
N TYR A 44 -16.35 7.73 -1.45
CA TYR A 44 -15.33 8.34 -0.61
C TYR A 44 -14.19 8.91 -1.45
N ARG A 45 -13.67 10.04 -0.98
CA ARG A 45 -12.52 10.69 -1.62
C ARG A 45 -11.21 10.08 -1.09
N LEU A 46 -10.21 10.02 -1.94
CA LEU A 46 -8.87 9.56 -1.55
C LEU A 46 -8.32 10.37 -0.36
N SER A 47 -8.56 11.69 -0.36
CA SER A 47 -8.14 12.55 0.76
C SER A 47 -8.77 12.14 2.09
N ASP A 48 -10.02 11.71 2.08
CA ASP A 48 -10.72 11.25 3.30
C ASP A 48 -10.16 9.92 3.79
N MET A 49 -9.86 9.01 2.86
CA MET A 49 -9.22 7.74 3.19
C MET A 49 -7.84 7.94 3.80
N LEU A 50 -7.06 8.86 3.24
CA LEU A 50 -5.73 9.21 3.77
C LEU A 50 -5.82 9.80 5.17
N LYS A 51 -6.79 10.69 5.41
CA LYS A 51 -7.00 11.29 6.73
C LYS A 51 -7.35 10.23 7.77
N LEU A 52 -8.23 9.29 7.42
CA LEU A 52 -8.61 8.22 8.34
C LEU A 52 -7.43 7.28 8.62
N ALA A 53 -6.67 6.93 7.60
CA ALA A 53 -5.47 6.10 7.75
C ALA A 53 -4.44 6.79 8.65
N GLU A 54 -4.19 8.08 8.42
CA GLU A 54 -3.27 8.85 9.26
C GLU A 54 -3.72 8.92 10.70
N LYS A 55 -5.02 9.07 10.94
CA LYS A 55 -5.58 9.07 12.29
C LYS A 55 -5.31 7.74 12.98
N GLN A 56 -5.59 6.63 12.32
CA GLN A 56 -5.35 5.30 12.87
C GLN A 56 -3.86 5.10 13.19
N LEU A 57 -2.98 5.53 12.31
CA LEU A 57 -1.53 5.43 12.51
C LEU A 57 -1.05 6.28 13.69
N ARG A 58 -1.56 7.51 13.82
CA ARG A 58 -1.16 8.39 14.92
C ARG A 58 -1.69 7.93 16.28
N GLU A 59 -2.84 7.28 16.31
CA GLU A 59 -3.42 6.76 17.53
C GLU A 59 -2.78 5.42 17.97
N PHE A 60 -2.02 4.79 17.10
CA PHE A 60 -1.37 3.53 17.43
C PHE A 60 -0.25 3.75 18.44
N GLN A 61 -0.28 2.93 19.49
CA GLN A 61 0.74 3.01 20.53
C GLN A 61 1.84 1.99 20.27
N GLY A 62 2.87 2.45 19.56
CA GLY A 62 4.00 1.64 19.17
C GLY A 62 4.69 2.21 17.95
N SER A 63 5.71 1.54 17.47
CA SER A 63 6.42 1.96 16.28
C SER A 63 5.63 1.65 15.01
N ILE A 64 5.80 2.49 14.00
CA ILE A 64 5.31 2.22 12.64
C ILE A 64 6.55 1.87 11.84
N ASP A 65 6.73 0.57 11.55
CA ASP A 65 7.97 0.09 10.92
C ASP A 65 7.83 -0.08 9.42
N ALA A 66 6.62 -0.41 8.94
CA ALA A 66 6.34 -0.48 7.51
C ALA A 66 4.86 -0.25 7.25
N ILE A 67 4.55 0.29 6.07
CA ILE A 67 3.20 0.46 5.56
C ILE A 67 3.17 -0.13 4.16
N VAL A 68 2.31 -1.12 3.94
CA VAL A 68 2.23 -1.84 2.67
C VAL A 68 0.77 -2.02 2.23
N GLY A 69 0.59 -2.41 1.00
CA GLY A 69 -0.72 -2.74 0.44
C GLY A 69 -0.55 -3.72 -0.71
N TYR A 70 -1.61 -4.46 -1.03
CA TYR A 70 -1.55 -5.48 -2.08
C TYR A 70 -2.66 -5.35 -3.12
N THR A 71 -3.48 -4.32 -3.03
CA THR A 71 -4.55 -4.07 -3.99
C THR A 71 -4.26 -2.84 -4.84
N ASP A 72 -4.99 -2.73 -5.94
CA ASP A 72 -4.90 -1.60 -6.86
C ASP A 72 -5.44 -0.31 -6.24
N PHE A 73 -5.74 0.68 -7.06
CA PHE A 73 -6.35 1.93 -6.61
C PHE A 73 -7.60 1.64 -5.76
N PRO A 74 -7.79 2.30 -4.62
CA PRO A 74 -7.04 3.45 -4.11
C PRO A 74 -5.82 3.11 -3.25
N VAL A 75 -5.57 1.85 -2.94
CA VAL A 75 -4.52 1.42 -2.00
C VAL A 75 -3.11 1.71 -2.53
N SER A 76 -2.86 1.37 -3.80
CA SER A 76 -1.51 1.49 -4.36
C SER A 76 -0.90 2.89 -4.27
N PRO A 77 -1.60 4.00 -4.58
CA PRO A 77 -1.03 5.33 -4.36
C PRO A 77 -1.00 5.76 -2.89
N MET A 78 -1.85 5.17 -2.04
CA MET A 78 -1.85 5.51 -0.61
C MET A 78 -0.56 5.06 0.08
N VAL A 79 0.00 3.93 -0.32
CA VAL A 79 1.22 3.39 0.29
C VAL A 79 2.37 4.40 0.24
N PRO A 80 2.80 4.90 -0.93
CA PRO A 80 3.91 5.85 -0.98
C PRO A 80 3.61 7.18 -0.27
N ILE A 81 2.36 7.63 -0.31
CA ILE A 81 1.97 8.87 0.37
C ILE A 81 2.12 8.71 1.89
N LEU A 82 1.59 7.62 2.45
CA LEU A 82 1.67 7.37 3.89
C LEU A 82 3.10 7.05 4.34
N CYS A 83 3.86 6.29 3.56
CA CYS A 83 5.27 6.02 3.85
C CYS A 83 6.07 7.33 3.96
N LYS A 84 5.86 8.26 3.05
CA LYS A 84 6.53 9.56 3.09
C LYS A 84 6.14 10.38 4.33
N ARG A 85 4.84 10.43 4.64
CA ARG A 85 4.34 11.20 5.78
C ARG A 85 4.81 10.65 7.13
N PHE A 86 4.96 9.34 7.24
CA PHE A 86 5.40 8.68 8.48
C PHE A 86 6.88 8.33 8.48
N GLN A 87 7.62 8.76 7.46
CA GLN A 87 9.08 8.58 7.37
C GLN A 87 9.51 7.12 7.47
N VAL A 88 8.76 6.25 6.83
CA VAL A 88 9.12 4.84 6.69
C VAL A 88 9.50 4.53 5.23
N PRO A 89 10.36 3.53 4.99
CA PRO A 89 10.76 3.18 3.63
C PRO A 89 9.57 2.77 2.76
N GLY A 90 9.59 3.19 1.51
CA GLY A 90 8.56 2.83 0.55
C GLY A 90 8.87 3.40 -0.83
N PRO A 91 8.12 2.96 -1.86
CA PRO A 91 8.30 3.48 -3.21
C PRO A 91 7.88 4.95 -3.29
N SER A 92 8.37 5.66 -4.29
CA SER A 92 7.89 7.02 -4.56
C SER A 92 6.49 6.97 -5.20
N LEU A 93 5.68 8.00 -4.96
CA LEU A 93 4.37 8.11 -5.60
C LEU A 93 4.52 8.13 -7.13
N GLU A 94 5.53 8.84 -7.64
CA GLU A 94 5.81 8.91 -9.06
C GLU A 94 6.04 7.52 -9.66
N SER A 95 6.88 6.69 -9.04
CA SER A 95 7.16 5.35 -9.56
C SER A 95 5.93 4.44 -9.52
N VAL A 96 5.10 4.54 -8.49
CA VAL A 96 3.86 3.78 -8.40
C VAL A 96 2.88 4.19 -9.51
N LEU A 97 2.70 5.48 -9.73
CA LEU A 97 1.82 5.98 -10.79
C LEU A 97 2.31 5.59 -12.18
N LYS A 98 3.63 5.62 -12.41
CA LYS A 98 4.21 5.17 -13.68
C LYS A 98 3.93 3.69 -13.94
N CYS A 99 4.00 2.86 -12.91
CA CYS A 99 3.73 1.43 -13.03
C CYS A 99 2.25 1.13 -13.24
N GLU A 100 1.37 1.86 -12.57
CA GLU A 100 -0.07 1.63 -12.63
C GLU A 100 -0.72 2.13 -13.91
N HIS A 101 -0.33 3.30 -14.38
CA HIS A 101 -0.91 3.89 -15.59
C HIS A 101 -0.37 3.14 -16.82
N LYS A 102 -1.23 2.41 -17.51
CA LYS A 102 -0.82 1.53 -18.61
C LYS A 102 0.00 2.23 -19.67
N TYR A 103 -0.43 3.40 -20.10
CA TYR A 103 0.29 4.17 -21.12
C TYR A 103 1.65 4.64 -20.59
N TRP A 104 1.68 5.22 -19.39
CA TRP A 104 2.91 5.71 -18.79
C TRP A 104 3.89 4.57 -18.52
N SER A 105 3.39 3.45 -18.01
CA SER A 105 4.19 2.25 -17.80
C SER A 105 4.86 1.79 -19.10
N ARG A 106 4.10 1.76 -20.20
CA ARG A 106 4.64 1.37 -21.51
C ARG A 106 5.69 2.35 -22.03
N LEU A 107 5.51 3.66 -21.81
CA LEU A 107 6.54 4.64 -22.16
C LEU A 107 7.85 4.39 -21.43
N GLU A 108 7.78 4.08 -20.13
CA GLU A 108 8.97 3.77 -19.35
C GLU A 108 9.63 2.45 -19.81
N GLN A 109 8.84 1.43 -20.06
CA GLN A 109 9.33 0.15 -20.57
C GLN A 109 10.00 0.31 -21.94
N LYS A 110 9.44 1.15 -22.80
CA LYS A 110 9.97 1.41 -24.14
C LYS A 110 11.40 1.98 -24.10
N LYS A 111 11.77 2.68 -23.06
CA LYS A 111 13.13 3.20 -22.88
C LYS A 111 14.15 2.07 -22.71
N ALA A 112 13.74 0.96 -22.11
CA ALA A 112 14.63 -0.17 -21.79
C ALA A 112 14.53 -1.32 -22.82
N ILE A 113 13.31 -1.64 -23.26
CA ILE A 113 13.01 -2.79 -24.11
C ILE A 113 12.05 -2.41 -25.26
N PRO A 114 12.43 -1.46 -26.14
CA PRO A 114 11.51 -0.95 -27.15
C PRO A 114 10.96 -2.03 -28.09
N GLU A 115 11.73 -3.07 -28.35
CA GLU A 115 11.35 -4.16 -29.26
C GLU A 115 10.23 -5.05 -28.71
N HIS A 116 9.96 -5.00 -27.43
CA HIS A 116 8.93 -5.81 -26.78
C HIS A 116 7.66 -5.05 -26.43
N ILE A 117 7.59 -3.74 -26.74
CA ILE A 117 6.45 -2.91 -26.38
C ILE A 117 5.57 -2.68 -27.62
N PRO A 118 4.28 -3.07 -27.55
CA PRO A 118 3.35 -2.84 -28.67
C PRO A 118 3.10 -1.34 -28.88
N GLU A 119 2.88 -0.97 -30.13
CA GLU A 119 2.53 0.40 -30.49
C GLU A 119 1.11 0.77 -30.06
#